data_37f566760ed19a6a56bdca475435feaf
#
_entry.id   37f566760ed19a6a56bdca475435feaf
#
_cell.length_a   1.000
_cell.length_b   1.000
_cell.length_c   1.000
_cell.angle_alpha   90.00
_cell.angle_beta   90.00
_cell.angle_gamma   90.00
#
_symmetry.space_group_name_H-M   'P 1'
#
loop_
_entity.id
_entity.type
_entity.pdbx_description
1 polymer ?
#
loop_
_entity_poly.entity_id
_entity_poly.type
_entity_poly.pdbx_seq_one_letter_code
_entity_poly.pdbx_strand_id
1 'polypeptide(L)'
;MENKSVDLSIIILNFNGQQCLEKLLPSLKNHFLSKTSFQVEVVVVDNASTDESVDFLKTFDWIRLIESEHNGGFAYGNNLALKNNRARYVMLLNSDTEFTDEDSNLDRLIEYMDTHETVGIITPKVELTDGQPDRACHRGEPTLWAAFTYFMGLEKTFPKYPLFATYHQSYKNLKEIHPIDACTGAAMLIRSSAIEKVGLLDERFFMYAEDVDWCKRFRESGYQIIYDPEVKIIHHKYKSGMGNSSKTAKSNATYWFYETMQQYYDKHYQNQYPGIFRYLLKLFISFKREK
;
A
#
# COMPACT_ATOMS: atom_id res chain seq x y z
N MET A 1 -25.37 5.96 -25.46
CA MET A 1 -24.07 5.35 -25.21
C MET A 1 -24.25 4.51 -23.95
N GLU A 2 -24.15 3.19 -24.06
CA GLU A 2 -24.17 2.32 -22.87
C GLU A 2 -23.02 2.74 -21.97
N ASN A 3 -23.37 3.05 -20.72
CA ASN A 3 -22.41 3.35 -19.69
C ASN A 3 -21.68 2.04 -19.37
N LYS A 4 -20.58 1.73 -20.11
CA LYS A 4 -19.77 0.54 -19.80
C LYS A 4 -19.30 0.67 -18.35
N SER A 5 -19.62 -0.31 -17.54
CA SER A 5 -19.13 -0.37 -16.16
C SER A 5 -17.61 -0.44 -16.16
N VAL A 6 -16.94 0.39 -15.37
CA VAL A 6 -15.49 0.35 -15.18
C VAL A 6 -15.16 -0.90 -14.37
N ASP A 7 -14.24 -1.72 -14.87
CA ASP A 7 -13.80 -2.92 -14.17
C ASP A 7 -12.74 -2.59 -13.10
N LEU A 8 -11.78 -1.74 -13.45
CA LEU A 8 -10.66 -1.37 -12.59
C LEU A 8 -10.46 0.15 -12.56
N SER A 9 -10.38 0.72 -11.37
CA SER A 9 -9.91 2.09 -11.14
C SER A 9 -8.51 2.05 -10.53
N ILE A 10 -7.50 2.52 -11.26
CA ILE A 10 -6.12 2.66 -10.75
C ILE A 10 -6.00 4.03 -10.12
N ILE A 11 -5.81 4.08 -8.81
CA ILE A 11 -5.64 5.31 -8.03
C ILE A 11 -4.14 5.48 -7.74
N ILE A 12 -3.58 6.57 -8.24
CA ILE A 12 -2.18 6.95 -8.03
C ILE A 12 -2.16 8.20 -7.18
N LEU A 13 -1.55 8.12 -5.99
CA LEU A 13 -1.33 9.29 -5.14
C LEU A 13 0.03 9.91 -5.44
N ASN A 14 0.05 11.20 -5.75
CA ASN A 14 1.25 11.98 -6.01
C ASN A 14 1.45 13.10 -4.99
N PHE A 15 2.67 13.31 -4.57
CA PHE A 15 3.13 14.49 -3.84
C PHE A 15 4.59 14.79 -4.20
N ASN A 16 4.83 15.90 -4.92
CA ASN A 16 6.15 16.31 -5.39
C ASN A 16 6.93 15.17 -6.09
N GLY A 17 6.24 14.43 -6.95
CA GLY A 17 6.74 13.19 -7.54
C GLY A 17 6.81 13.19 -9.06
N GLN A 18 6.95 14.34 -9.73
CA GLN A 18 6.97 14.42 -11.20
C GLN A 18 7.93 13.40 -11.83
N GLN A 19 9.17 13.31 -11.36
CA GLN A 19 10.16 12.38 -11.91
C GLN A 19 9.75 10.90 -11.78
N CYS A 20 8.92 10.59 -10.80
CA CYS A 20 8.36 9.25 -10.61
C CYS A 20 7.24 9.00 -11.62
N LEU A 21 6.34 9.97 -11.77
CA LEU A 21 5.24 9.91 -12.74
C LEU A 21 5.73 9.80 -14.19
N GLU A 22 6.84 10.47 -14.53
CA GLU A 22 7.50 10.39 -15.85
C GLU A 22 7.93 8.94 -16.21
N LYS A 23 8.15 8.09 -15.22
CA LYS A 23 8.45 6.66 -15.41
C LYS A 23 7.20 5.81 -15.35
N LEU A 24 6.38 6.02 -14.29
CA LEU A 24 5.19 5.21 -14.05
C LEU A 24 4.19 5.31 -15.21
N LEU A 25 3.80 6.51 -15.64
CA LEU A 25 2.70 6.67 -16.57
C LEU A 25 2.97 6.06 -17.94
N PRO A 26 4.16 6.24 -18.58
CA PRO A 26 4.48 5.54 -19.80
C PRO A 26 4.56 4.01 -19.63
N SER A 27 5.16 3.53 -18.53
CA SER A 27 5.26 2.09 -18.28
C SER A 27 3.88 1.45 -18.06
N LEU A 28 3.01 2.09 -17.28
CA LEU A 28 1.62 1.67 -17.08
C LEU A 28 0.85 1.60 -18.41
N LYS A 29 0.97 2.65 -19.24
CA LYS A 29 0.29 2.70 -20.54
C LYS A 29 0.78 1.62 -21.48
N ASN A 30 2.10 1.45 -21.61
CA ASN A 30 2.71 0.57 -22.59
C ASN A 30 2.63 -0.92 -22.18
N HIS A 31 2.79 -1.21 -20.89
CA HIS A 31 2.91 -2.60 -20.43
C HIS A 31 1.61 -3.18 -19.87
N PHE A 32 0.64 -2.34 -19.49
CA PHE A 32 -0.65 -2.82 -19.03
C PHE A 32 -1.84 -2.26 -19.82
N LEU A 33 -2.07 -0.93 -19.84
CA LEU A 33 -3.30 -0.34 -20.40
C LEU A 33 -3.49 -0.64 -21.90
N SER A 34 -2.40 -0.78 -22.65
CA SER A 34 -2.47 -1.13 -24.10
C SER A 34 -2.77 -2.59 -24.37
N LYS A 35 -2.72 -3.45 -23.35
CA LYS A 35 -2.82 -4.92 -23.49
C LYS A 35 -4.06 -5.50 -22.79
N THR A 36 -4.57 -4.83 -21.76
CA THR A 36 -5.71 -5.31 -20.96
C THR A 36 -7.01 -5.36 -21.79
N SER A 37 -7.82 -6.37 -21.49
CA SER A 37 -9.19 -6.49 -22.02
C SER A 37 -10.25 -5.83 -21.14
N PHE A 38 -9.91 -5.45 -19.91
CA PHE A 38 -10.80 -4.82 -18.96
C PHE A 38 -10.97 -3.32 -19.22
N GLN A 39 -12.10 -2.77 -18.77
CA GLN A 39 -12.34 -1.32 -18.82
C GLN A 39 -11.63 -0.68 -17.63
N VAL A 40 -10.56 0.07 -17.90
CA VAL A 40 -9.70 0.69 -16.86
C VAL A 40 -9.83 2.20 -16.90
N GLU A 41 -10.03 2.82 -15.74
CA GLU A 41 -9.79 4.24 -15.52
C GLU A 41 -8.51 4.45 -14.70
N VAL A 42 -7.81 5.54 -14.97
CA VAL A 42 -6.65 5.96 -14.16
C VAL A 42 -6.98 7.29 -13.51
N VAL A 43 -6.92 7.32 -12.19
CA VAL A 43 -7.16 8.49 -11.37
C VAL A 43 -5.86 8.87 -10.68
N VAL A 44 -5.36 10.06 -10.95
CA VAL A 44 -4.22 10.59 -10.20
C VAL A 44 -4.72 11.63 -9.23
N VAL A 45 -4.41 11.44 -7.95
CA VAL A 45 -4.66 12.44 -6.90
C VAL A 45 -3.35 13.16 -6.64
N ASP A 46 -3.32 14.44 -6.97
CA ASP A 46 -2.21 15.30 -6.56
C ASP A 46 -2.49 15.87 -5.16
N ASN A 47 -1.63 15.55 -4.21
CA ASN A 47 -1.81 15.87 -2.80
C ASN A 47 -1.19 17.24 -2.44
N ALA A 48 -1.51 18.26 -3.23
CA ALA A 48 -0.99 19.62 -3.14
C ALA A 48 0.53 19.71 -3.39
N SER A 49 0.98 19.19 -4.52
CA SER A 49 2.37 19.30 -4.97
C SER A 49 2.76 20.75 -5.23
N THR A 50 4.03 21.05 -5.03
CA THR A 50 4.64 22.38 -5.29
C THR A 50 5.68 22.34 -6.42
N ASP A 51 5.91 21.16 -6.98
CA ASP A 51 6.72 20.94 -8.18
C ASP A 51 5.83 21.04 -9.46
N GLU A 52 6.37 20.68 -10.61
CA GLU A 52 5.65 20.73 -11.88
C GLU A 52 4.73 19.51 -12.13
N SER A 53 4.44 18.69 -11.09
CA SER A 53 3.61 17.48 -11.21
C SER A 53 2.25 17.76 -11.82
N VAL A 54 1.56 18.81 -11.37
CA VAL A 54 0.20 19.16 -11.83
C VAL A 54 0.19 19.53 -13.30
N ASP A 55 1.12 20.38 -13.74
CA ASP A 55 1.22 20.79 -15.14
C ASP A 55 1.58 19.61 -16.04
N PHE A 56 2.47 18.73 -15.57
CA PHE A 56 2.80 17.47 -16.26
C PHE A 56 1.56 16.57 -16.38
N LEU A 57 0.79 16.37 -15.33
CA LEU A 57 -0.40 15.53 -15.34
C LEU A 57 -1.49 16.05 -16.27
N LYS A 58 -1.66 17.36 -16.40
CA LYS A 58 -2.62 18.00 -17.31
C LYS A 58 -2.31 17.76 -18.80
N THR A 59 -1.13 17.25 -19.14
CA THR A 59 -0.80 16.89 -20.53
C THR A 59 -1.41 15.55 -20.99
N PHE A 60 -1.97 14.75 -20.07
CA PHE A 60 -2.52 13.42 -20.37
C PHE A 60 -4.06 13.47 -20.41
N ASP A 61 -4.65 13.16 -21.56
CA ASP A 61 -6.10 13.11 -21.79
C ASP A 61 -6.78 11.83 -21.28
N TRP A 62 -6.01 10.81 -20.95
CA TRP A 62 -6.49 9.51 -20.44
C TRP A 62 -6.46 9.38 -18.91
N ILE A 63 -6.06 10.43 -18.20
CA ILE A 63 -5.99 10.48 -16.74
C ILE A 63 -7.09 11.38 -16.21
N ARG A 64 -7.77 10.95 -15.15
CA ARG A 64 -8.62 11.81 -14.35
C ARG A 64 -7.80 12.37 -13.18
N LEU A 65 -7.49 13.67 -13.22
CA LEU A 65 -6.77 14.37 -12.17
C LEU A 65 -7.72 14.88 -11.09
N ILE A 66 -7.34 14.66 -9.83
CA ILE A 66 -7.96 15.27 -8.64
C ILE A 66 -6.87 16.09 -7.94
N GLU A 67 -7.06 17.39 -7.86
CA GLU A 67 -6.15 18.29 -7.16
C GLU A 67 -6.66 18.50 -5.72
N SER A 68 -5.87 18.14 -4.73
CA SER A 68 -6.18 18.34 -3.31
C SER A 68 -5.80 19.76 -2.87
N GLU A 69 -6.57 20.36 -1.98
CA GLU A 69 -6.28 21.68 -1.43
C GLU A 69 -5.06 21.69 -0.48
N HIS A 70 -4.74 20.56 0.11
CA HIS A 70 -3.61 20.40 1.04
C HIS A 70 -3.08 18.97 1.04
N ASN A 71 -1.85 18.78 1.51
CA ASN A 71 -1.31 17.44 1.74
C ASN A 71 -1.88 16.87 3.05
N GLY A 72 -2.92 16.03 2.90
CA GLY A 72 -3.56 15.32 4.01
C GLY A 72 -2.96 13.95 4.33
N GLY A 73 -1.85 13.56 3.69
CA GLY A 73 -1.22 12.25 3.84
C GLY A 73 -1.80 11.18 2.91
N PHE A 74 -1.32 9.94 3.11
CA PHE A 74 -1.64 8.84 2.20
C PHE A 74 -3.12 8.43 2.24
N ALA A 75 -3.67 8.23 3.44
CA ALA A 75 -5.06 7.82 3.61
C ALA A 75 -6.04 8.87 3.04
N TYR A 76 -5.86 10.12 3.41
CA TYR A 76 -6.70 11.22 2.95
C TYR A 76 -6.67 11.35 1.41
N GLY A 77 -5.48 11.40 0.82
CA GLY A 77 -5.35 11.55 -0.63
C GLY A 77 -6.02 10.42 -1.41
N ASN A 78 -5.79 9.16 -1.04
CA ASN A 78 -6.46 8.03 -1.68
C ASN A 78 -7.99 8.06 -1.46
N ASN A 79 -8.45 8.50 -0.30
CA ASN A 79 -9.88 8.60 0.00
C ASN A 79 -10.61 9.62 -0.90
N LEU A 80 -9.94 10.66 -1.40
CA LEU A 80 -10.55 11.61 -2.36
C LEU A 80 -11.01 10.89 -3.64
N ALA A 81 -10.25 9.91 -4.11
CA ALA A 81 -10.64 9.10 -5.26
C ALA A 81 -11.61 7.97 -4.88
N LEU A 82 -11.35 7.27 -3.76
CA LEU A 82 -12.16 6.15 -3.29
C LEU A 82 -13.61 6.52 -3.02
N LYS A 83 -13.90 7.71 -2.47
CA LYS A 83 -15.26 8.21 -2.18
C LYS A 83 -16.16 8.25 -3.43
N ASN A 84 -15.59 8.41 -4.61
CA ASN A 84 -16.31 8.53 -5.88
C ASN A 84 -16.06 7.33 -6.81
N ASN A 85 -15.44 6.28 -6.33
CA ASN A 85 -15.16 5.09 -7.13
C ASN A 85 -16.45 4.34 -7.49
N ARG A 86 -16.53 3.88 -8.75
CA ARG A 86 -17.64 3.05 -9.27
C ARG A 86 -17.16 1.78 -9.97
N ALA A 87 -15.85 1.56 -9.98
CA ALA A 87 -15.27 0.36 -10.58
C ALA A 87 -15.53 -0.87 -9.70
N ARG A 88 -15.51 -2.06 -10.31
CA ARG A 88 -15.61 -3.33 -9.60
C ARG A 88 -14.45 -3.54 -8.64
N TYR A 89 -13.26 -3.12 -9.07
CA TYR A 89 -12.00 -3.21 -8.34
C TYR A 89 -11.28 -1.86 -8.33
N VAL A 90 -10.52 -1.63 -7.27
CA VAL A 90 -9.64 -0.48 -7.12
C VAL A 90 -8.22 -0.96 -6.92
N MET A 91 -7.26 -0.40 -7.65
CA MET A 91 -5.84 -0.59 -7.42
C MET A 91 -5.27 0.67 -6.79
N LEU A 92 -4.81 0.61 -5.53
CA LEU A 92 -3.92 1.63 -5.01
C LEU A 92 -2.52 1.38 -5.57
N LEU A 93 -1.91 2.41 -6.13
CA LEU A 93 -0.61 2.33 -6.77
C LEU A 93 0.25 3.55 -6.41
N ASN A 94 1.44 3.33 -5.89
CA ASN A 94 2.37 4.42 -5.60
C ASN A 94 2.92 5.02 -6.89
N SER A 95 3.15 6.35 -6.87
CA SER A 95 3.72 7.06 -8.01
C SER A 95 5.16 6.65 -8.38
N ASP A 96 5.90 6.02 -7.45
CA ASP A 96 7.26 5.52 -7.68
C ASP A 96 7.34 4.02 -8.01
N THR A 97 6.29 3.50 -8.66
CA THR A 97 6.26 2.15 -9.20
C THR A 97 6.53 2.15 -10.71
N GLU A 98 6.85 0.98 -11.27
CA GLU A 98 7.11 0.79 -12.69
C GLU A 98 6.62 -0.58 -13.15
N PHE A 99 5.98 -0.61 -14.33
CA PHE A 99 5.51 -1.82 -15.00
C PHE A 99 6.56 -2.33 -15.98
N THR A 100 6.67 -3.65 -16.12
CA THR A 100 7.58 -4.31 -17.08
C THR A 100 6.82 -5.21 -18.03
N ASP A 101 7.41 -5.54 -19.19
CA ASP A 101 6.75 -6.31 -20.24
C ASP A 101 6.35 -7.73 -19.84
N GLU A 102 7.13 -8.36 -18.96
CA GLU A 102 7.05 -9.81 -18.78
C GLU A 102 6.06 -10.25 -17.71
N ASP A 103 5.91 -9.46 -16.62
CA ASP A 103 5.24 -9.96 -15.42
C ASP A 103 4.18 -9.01 -14.82
N SER A 104 3.89 -7.86 -15.47
CA SER A 104 3.01 -6.83 -14.86
C SER A 104 1.55 -6.91 -15.34
N ASN A 105 1.04 -8.11 -15.61
CA ASN A 105 -0.33 -8.29 -16.07
C ASN A 105 -1.33 -8.30 -14.91
N LEU A 106 -1.97 -7.16 -14.63
CA LEU A 106 -3.00 -7.05 -13.57
C LEU A 106 -4.29 -7.80 -13.89
N ASP A 107 -4.57 -8.15 -15.15
CA ASP A 107 -5.76 -8.90 -15.54
C ASP A 107 -5.85 -10.21 -14.74
N ARG A 108 -4.71 -10.87 -14.53
CA ARG A 108 -4.61 -12.07 -13.71
C ARG A 108 -5.12 -11.87 -12.29
N LEU A 109 -4.81 -10.74 -11.64
CA LEU A 109 -5.27 -10.45 -10.28
C LEU A 109 -6.78 -10.26 -10.26
N ILE A 110 -7.35 -9.62 -11.30
CA ILE A 110 -8.80 -9.41 -11.45
C ILE A 110 -9.49 -10.77 -11.64
N GLU A 111 -8.98 -11.62 -12.55
CA GLU A 111 -9.51 -12.96 -12.81
C GLU A 111 -9.45 -13.85 -11.56
N TYR A 112 -8.36 -13.75 -10.78
CA TYR A 112 -8.26 -14.46 -9.51
C TYR A 112 -9.36 -14.01 -8.55
N MET A 113 -9.56 -12.70 -8.40
CA MET A 113 -10.62 -12.18 -7.53
C MET A 113 -12.02 -12.51 -8.05
N ASP A 114 -12.24 -12.56 -9.37
CA ASP A 114 -13.53 -12.94 -9.96
C ASP A 114 -13.94 -14.36 -9.58
N THR A 115 -12.96 -15.25 -9.44
CA THR A 115 -13.19 -16.66 -9.05
C THR A 115 -13.11 -16.93 -7.54
N HIS A 116 -12.68 -15.95 -6.74
CA HIS A 116 -12.51 -16.08 -5.29
C HIS A 116 -13.22 -14.94 -4.54
N GLU A 117 -14.53 -15.09 -4.30
CA GLU A 117 -15.39 -14.03 -3.71
C GLU A 117 -14.98 -13.62 -2.29
N THR A 118 -14.33 -14.50 -1.54
CA THR A 118 -13.84 -14.22 -0.18
C THR A 118 -12.57 -13.35 -0.16
N VAL A 119 -11.92 -13.15 -1.31
CA VAL A 119 -10.74 -12.29 -1.42
C VAL A 119 -11.16 -10.83 -1.50
N GLY A 120 -10.80 -10.07 -0.48
CA GLY A 120 -11.03 -8.63 -0.41
C GLY A 120 -9.89 -7.81 -0.97
N ILE A 121 -8.66 -8.30 -0.78
CA ILE A 121 -7.42 -7.65 -1.24
C ILE A 121 -6.51 -8.71 -1.86
N ILE A 122 -5.86 -8.36 -2.99
CA ILE A 122 -4.75 -9.12 -3.56
C ILE A 122 -3.60 -8.17 -3.90
N THR A 123 -2.38 -8.58 -3.59
CA THR A 123 -1.17 -7.80 -3.90
C THR A 123 -0.25 -8.60 -4.79
N PRO A 124 0.32 -7.98 -5.84
CA PRO A 124 1.39 -8.61 -6.62
C PRO A 124 2.68 -8.71 -5.80
N LYS A 125 3.66 -9.40 -6.33
CA LYS A 125 5.04 -9.29 -5.88
C LYS A 125 5.55 -7.88 -6.18
N VAL A 126 5.78 -7.09 -5.15
CA VAL A 126 6.48 -5.81 -5.28
C VAL A 126 7.97 -6.06 -5.15
N GLU A 127 8.74 -5.67 -6.16
CA GLU A 127 10.18 -5.89 -6.24
C GLU A 127 10.93 -4.56 -6.21
N LEU A 128 12.00 -4.50 -5.44
CA LEU A 128 12.87 -3.32 -5.40
C LEU A 128 13.80 -3.30 -6.63
N THR A 129 14.42 -2.17 -6.92
CA THR A 129 15.32 -2.00 -8.07
C THR A 129 16.59 -2.88 -8.02
N ASP A 130 16.89 -3.48 -6.88
CA ASP A 130 17.98 -4.45 -6.71
C ASP A 130 17.53 -5.91 -6.89
N GLY A 131 16.28 -6.13 -7.30
CA GLY A 131 15.68 -7.45 -7.51
C GLY A 131 15.21 -8.14 -6.23
N GLN A 132 15.35 -7.50 -5.06
CA GLN A 132 14.84 -8.05 -3.82
C GLN A 132 13.34 -7.74 -3.64
N PRO A 133 12.55 -8.67 -3.06
CA PRO A 133 11.17 -8.38 -2.76
C PRO A 133 11.06 -7.24 -1.71
N ASP A 134 10.15 -6.29 -1.96
CA ASP A 134 9.78 -5.32 -0.93
C ASP A 134 9.02 -6.05 0.18
N ARG A 135 9.66 -6.19 1.32
CA ARG A 135 9.07 -6.92 2.47
C ARG A 135 7.77 -6.30 2.97
N ALA A 136 7.49 -5.04 2.62
CA ALA A 136 6.24 -4.40 2.99
C ALA A 136 5.02 -4.97 2.24
N CYS A 137 5.21 -5.62 1.08
CA CYS A 137 4.11 -6.25 0.35
C CYS A 137 3.70 -7.61 0.91
N HIS A 138 4.47 -8.17 1.84
CA HIS A 138 4.26 -9.51 2.39
C HIS A 138 4.50 -9.49 3.90
N ARG A 139 3.44 -9.21 4.67
CA ARG A 139 3.53 -9.02 6.12
C ARG A 139 2.47 -9.81 6.87
N GLY A 140 2.85 -10.21 8.08
CA GLY A 140 1.94 -10.60 9.15
C GLY A 140 1.39 -9.37 9.88
N GLU A 141 0.41 -9.60 10.73
CA GLU A 141 -0.12 -8.58 11.63
C GLU A 141 0.96 -8.12 12.63
N PRO A 142 1.18 -6.80 12.80
CA PRO A 142 2.17 -6.28 13.75
C PRO A 142 1.65 -6.35 15.19
N THR A 143 1.46 -7.56 15.71
CA THR A 143 1.14 -7.80 17.12
C THR A 143 2.31 -7.41 18.01
N LEU A 144 2.09 -7.28 19.32
CA LEU A 144 3.20 -7.03 20.27
C LEU A 144 4.28 -8.12 20.20
N TRP A 145 3.88 -9.37 19.98
CA TRP A 145 4.83 -10.47 19.80
C TRP A 145 5.63 -10.34 18.51
N ALA A 146 4.96 -10.04 17.39
CA ALA A 146 5.61 -9.79 16.11
C ALA A 146 6.62 -8.62 16.19
N ALA A 147 6.23 -7.51 16.85
CA ALA A 147 7.12 -6.38 17.08
C ALA A 147 8.31 -6.78 17.96
N PHE A 148 8.09 -7.50 19.06
CA PHE A 148 9.15 -7.97 19.95
C PHE A 148 10.16 -8.85 19.20
N THR A 149 9.70 -9.87 18.48
CA THR A 149 10.59 -10.79 17.73
C THR A 149 11.37 -10.06 16.63
N TYR A 150 10.75 -9.11 15.97
CA TYR A 150 11.39 -8.26 14.96
C TYR A 150 12.50 -7.37 15.57
N PHE A 151 12.17 -6.59 16.61
CA PHE A 151 13.15 -5.66 17.21
C PHE A 151 14.27 -6.38 17.97
N MET A 152 14.02 -7.57 18.50
CA MET A 152 15.05 -8.42 19.12
C MET A 152 15.89 -9.20 18.10
N GLY A 153 15.59 -9.10 16.81
CA GLY A 153 16.32 -9.82 15.75
C GLY A 153 16.05 -11.33 15.71
N LEU A 154 15.05 -11.84 16.47
CA LEU A 154 14.71 -13.26 16.50
C LEU A 154 14.19 -13.73 15.14
N GLU A 155 13.43 -12.92 14.44
CA GLU A 155 12.99 -13.21 13.08
C GLU A 155 14.16 -13.41 12.12
N LYS A 156 15.20 -12.57 12.22
CA LYS A 156 16.40 -12.71 11.38
C LYS A 156 17.20 -13.99 11.72
N THR A 157 17.21 -14.36 12.99
CA THR A 157 17.93 -15.56 13.46
C THR A 157 17.19 -16.85 13.12
N PHE A 158 15.85 -16.80 13.18
CA PHE A 158 14.97 -17.97 12.98
C PHE A 158 13.91 -17.71 11.89
N PRO A 159 14.31 -17.38 10.64
CA PRO A 159 13.39 -16.94 9.60
C PRO A 159 12.40 -18.00 9.12
N LYS A 160 12.70 -19.28 9.35
CA LYS A 160 11.85 -20.43 8.96
C LYS A 160 10.86 -20.86 10.04
N TYR A 161 10.91 -20.27 11.22
CA TYR A 161 10.04 -20.65 12.34
C TYR A 161 8.88 -19.65 12.46
N PRO A 162 7.62 -20.09 12.22
CA PRO A 162 6.44 -19.22 12.27
C PRO A 162 6.33 -18.41 13.57
N LEU A 163 6.73 -19.02 14.71
CA LEU A 163 6.68 -18.35 16.01
C LEU A 163 7.51 -17.05 16.06
N PHE A 164 8.66 -17.01 15.39
CA PHE A 164 9.59 -15.87 15.44
C PHE A 164 9.50 -14.98 14.20
N ALA A 165 9.11 -15.55 13.07
CA ALA A 165 9.04 -14.87 11.79
C ALA A 165 7.63 -14.38 11.44
N THR A 166 6.84 -13.98 12.45
CA THR A 166 5.44 -13.60 12.28
C THR A 166 5.28 -12.30 11.50
N TYR A 167 6.18 -11.33 11.65
CA TYR A 167 6.00 -10.01 11.05
C TYR A 167 6.19 -10.01 9.53
N HIS A 168 7.22 -10.65 8.98
CA HIS A 168 7.39 -10.76 7.53
C HIS A 168 6.93 -12.11 6.97
N GLN A 169 6.46 -13.02 7.81
CA GLN A 169 6.03 -14.38 7.42
C GLN A 169 7.05 -15.10 6.52
N SER A 170 8.35 -14.90 6.78
CA SER A 170 9.45 -15.39 5.95
C SER A 170 9.59 -16.92 5.91
N TYR A 171 8.78 -17.62 6.67
CA TYR A 171 8.60 -19.09 6.58
C TYR A 171 7.73 -19.51 5.39
N LYS A 172 6.97 -18.60 4.77
CA LYS A 172 6.13 -18.89 3.60
C LYS A 172 6.96 -18.86 2.31
N ASN A 173 6.52 -19.63 1.32
CA ASN A 173 7.18 -19.67 0.02
C ASN A 173 6.75 -18.48 -0.84
N LEU A 174 7.63 -17.51 -1.05
CA LEU A 174 7.36 -16.31 -1.87
C LEU A 174 7.20 -16.59 -3.38
N LYS A 175 7.26 -17.84 -3.81
CA LYS A 175 7.02 -18.26 -5.19
C LYS A 175 5.62 -18.84 -5.42
N GLU A 176 4.80 -18.89 -4.38
CA GLU A 176 3.47 -19.49 -4.42
C GLU A 176 2.42 -18.46 -4.00
N ILE A 177 1.21 -18.59 -4.55
CA ILE A 177 0.05 -17.80 -4.11
C ILE A 177 -0.37 -18.28 -2.72
N HIS A 178 -0.53 -17.36 -1.79
CA HIS A 178 -0.98 -17.70 -0.44
C HIS A 178 -1.58 -16.52 0.32
N PRO A 179 -2.40 -16.77 1.35
CA PRO A 179 -2.91 -15.71 2.21
C PRO A 179 -1.80 -15.09 3.06
N ILE A 180 -1.91 -13.78 3.29
CA ILE A 180 -1.06 -12.97 4.18
C ILE A 180 -1.95 -12.13 5.11
N ASP A 181 -1.35 -11.50 6.13
CA ASP A 181 -2.16 -10.65 7.03
C ASP A 181 -2.21 -9.20 6.58
N ALA A 182 -1.18 -8.70 5.92
CA ALA A 182 -1.13 -7.34 5.42
C ALA A 182 -0.17 -7.18 4.22
N CYS A 183 -0.50 -6.27 3.34
CA CYS A 183 0.34 -5.82 2.24
C CYS A 183 0.54 -4.30 2.30
N THR A 184 1.34 -3.78 1.41
CA THR A 184 1.60 -2.33 1.29
C THR A 184 0.61 -1.67 0.34
N GLY A 185 0.24 -0.42 0.62
CA GLY A 185 -0.51 0.43 -0.32
C GLY A 185 0.24 0.78 -1.61
N ALA A 186 1.51 0.36 -1.76
CA ALA A 186 2.28 0.63 -2.98
C ALA A 186 1.73 -0.10 -4.21
N ALA A 187 1.12 -1.29 -4.02
CA ALA A 187 0.43 -2.04 -5.07
C ALA A 187 -0.62 -2.96 -4.42
N MET A 188 -1.85 -2.50 -4.30
CA MET A 188 -2.93 -3.17 -3.59
C MET A 188 -4.21 -3.14 -4.43
N LEU A 189 -4.63 -4.30 -4.95
CA LEU A 189 -5.90 -4.45 -5.66
C LEU A 189 -7.00 -4.86 -4.67
N ILE A 190 -8.12 -4.13 -4.68
CA ILE A 190 -9.16 -4.21 -3.67
C ILE A 190 -10.52 -4.41 -4.33
N ARG A 191 -11.35 -5.27 -3.78
CA ARG A 191 -12.75 -5.44 -4.17
C ARG A 191 -13.59 -4.25 -3.68
N SER A 192 -14.23 -3.52 -4.58
CA SER A 192 -15.01 -2.32 -4.22
C SER A 192 -16.19 -2.62 -3.28
N SER A 193 -16.90 -3.73 -3.50
CA SER A 193 -18.00 -4.15 -2.61
C SER A 193 -17.54 -4.48 -1.18
N ALA A 194 -16.26 -4.88 -1.01
CA ALA A 194 -15.70 -5.07 0.31
C ALA A 194 -15.37 -3.74 0.99
N ILE A 195 -14.98 -2.69 0.23
CA ILE A 195 -14.77 -1.34 0.77
C ILE A 195 -16.07 -0.79 1.37
N GLU A 196 -17.21 -1.02 0.72
CA GLU A 196 -18.52 -0.58 1.23
C GLU A 196 -18.81 -1.15 2.64
N LYS A 197 -18.40 -2.39 2.90
CA LYS A 197 -18.56 -3.07 4.19
C LYS A 197 -17.52 -2.65 5.23
N VAL A 198 -16.27 -2.52 4.81
CA VAL A 198 -15.11 -2.30 5.69
C VAL A 198 -14.92 -0.81 5.99
N GLY A 199 -15.33 0.07 5.07
CA GLY A 199 -15.07 1.49 5.08
C GLY A 199 -13.74 1.87 4.43
N LEU A 200 -13.52 3.16 4.30
CA LEU A 200 -12.35 3.77 3.68
C LEU A 200 -11.09 3.65 4.56
N LEU A 201 -9.96 4.11 4.04
CA LEU A 201 -8.72 4.28 4.82
C LEU A 201 -8.96 5.22 6.02
N ASP A 202 -8.31 4.96 7.13
CA ASP A 202 -8.43 5.79 8.33
C ASP A 202 -7.47 6.99 8.25
N GLU A 203 -8.03 8.17 8.06
CA GLU A 203 -7.29 9.41 7.84
C GLU A 203 -6.49 9.90 9.08
N ARG A 204 -6.62 9.23 10.24
CA ARG A 204 -5.71 9.47 11.38
C ARG A 204 -4.26 9.10 11.08
N PHE A 205 -4.06 8.16 10.19
CA PHE A 205 -2.74 7.75 9.73
C PHE A 205 -2.30 8.66 8.59
N PHE A 206 -1.44 9.63 8.90
CA PHE A 206 -0.92 10.54 7.89
C PHE A 206 -0.04 9.79 6.88
N MET A 207 0.85 8.93 7.37
CA MET A 207 1.77 8.11 6.56
C MET A 207 2.18 6.88 7.37
N TYR A 208 2.15 5.71 6.75
CA TYR A 208 2.37 4.39 7.37
C TYR A 208 1.22 3.92 8.26
N ALA A 209 1.11 2.61 8.44
CA ALA A 209 0.10 1.88 9.21
C ALA A 209 -1.34 1.97 8.68
N GLU A 210 -1.70 2.89 7.77
CA GLU A 210 -3.02 2.95 7.14
C GLU A 210 -3.32 1.69 6.33
N ASP A 211 -2.33 1.14 5.64
CA ASP A 211 -2.40 -0.10 4.88
C ASP A 211 -2.61 -1.31 5.80
N VAL A 212 -1.85 -1.38 6.88
CA VAL A 212 -1.96 -2.46 7.88
C VAL A 212 -3.29 -2.39 8.63
N ASP A 213 -3.75 -1.18 8.98
CA ASP A 213 -5.06 -0.95 9.59
C ASP A 213 -6.19 -1.44 8.67
N TRP A 214 -6.10 -1.09 7.38
CA TRP A 214 -7.13 -1.46 6.42
C TRP A 214 -7.15 -2.97 6.21
N CYS A 215 -5.99 -3.58 6.02
CA CYS A 215 -5.84 -5.02 5.92
C CYS A 215 -6.43 -5.75 7.14
N LYS A 216 -6.19 -5.25 8.36
CA LYS A 216 -6.77 -5.82 9.58
C LYS A 216 -8.29 -5.74 9.56
N ARG A 217 -8.88 -4.60 9.21
CA ARG A 217 -10.34 -4.42 9.12
C ARG A 217 -10.98 -5.32 8.06
N PHE A 218 -10.30 -5.53 6.91
CA PHE A 218 -10.74 -6.50 5.90
C PHE A 218 -10.80 -7.91 6.46
N ARG A 219 -9.74 -8.36 7.15
CA ARG A 219 -9.70 -9.70 7.77
C ARG A 219 -10.75 -9.85 8.88
N GLU A 220 -10.93 -8.86 9.72
CA GLU A 220 -11.99 -8.83 10.76
C GLU A 220 -13.40 -8.86 10.16
N SER A 221 -13.57 -8.39 8.93
CA SER A 221 -14.82 -8.44 8.17
C SER A 221 -15.02 -9.77 7.42
N GLY A 222 -14.08 -10.72 7.56
CA GLY A 222 -14.15 -12.07 6.97
C GLY A 222 -13.53 -12.19 5.57
N TYR A 223 -12.84 -11.15 5.08
CA TYR A 223 -12.13 -11.21 3.80
C TYR A 223 -10.70 -11.73 3.96
N GLN A 224 -10.21 -12.35 2.90
CA GLN A 224 -8.82 -12.79 2.78
C GLN A 224 -7.97 -11.72 2.06
N ILE A 225 -6.69 -11.69 2.40
CA ILE A 225 -5.67 -10.91 1.71
C ILE A 225 -4.70 -11.91 1.08
N ILE A 226 -4.51 -11.82 -0.23
CA ILE A 226 -3.71 -12.77 -1.00
C ILE A 226 -2.46 -12.08 -1.53
N TYR A 227 -1.34 -12.79 -1.45
CA TYR A 227 -0.11 -12.47 -2.16
C TYR A 227 -0.02 -13.35 -3.41
N ASP A 228 0.10 -12.73 -4.59
CA ASP A 228 0.30 -13.42 -5.87
C ASP A 228 1.66 -13.05 -6.47
N PRO A 229 2.66 -13.95 -6.43
CA PRO A 229 4.00 -13.67 -6.95
C PRO A 229 4.12 -13.76 -8.48
N GLU A 230 3.09 -14.22 -9.19
CA GLU A 230 3.13 -14.36 -10.65
C GLU A 230 2.90 -13.02 -11.36
N VAL A 231 2.35 -12.03 -10.65
CA VAL A 231 2.33 -10.64 -11.10
C VAL A 231 3.38 -9.85 -10.35
N LYS A 232 4.17 -9.04 -11.08
CA LYS A 232 5.28 -8.29 -10.50
C LYS A 232 5.22 -6.82 -10.87
N ILE A 233 5.51 -5.96 -9.88
CA ILE A 233 5.62 -4.50 -10.05
C ILE A 233 6.93 -4.06 -9.41
N ILE A 234 7.71 -3.23 -10.09
CA ILE A 234 8.93 -2.64 -9.54
C ILE A 234 8.57 -1.42 -8.69
N HIS A 235 9.21 -1.27 -7.54
CA HIS A 235 9.04 -0.13 -6.62
C HIS A 235 10.39 0.57 -6.39
N HIS A 236 10.50 1.80 -6.86
CA HIS A 236 11.72 2.59 -6.80
C HIS A 236 12.01 3.21 -5.43
N LYS A 237 11.31 2.80 -4.42
CA LYS A 237 11.33 3.20 -3.01
C LYS A 237 12.33 4.34 -2.69
N TYR A 238 11.86 5.40 -2.02
CA TYR A 238 12.60 6.61 -1.64
C TYR A 238 12.66 7.76 -2.67
N LYS A 239 11.92 7.70 -3.78
CA LYS A 239 11.93 8.78 -4.76
C LYS A 239 10.69 9.67 -4.72
N SER A 240 9.53 9.16 -4.32
CA SER A 240 8.29 9.96 -4.20
C SER A 240 8.29 10.79 -2.91
N GLY A 241 8.09 12.09 -3.03
CA GLY A 241 7.98 13.02 -1.89
C GLY A 241 9.28 13.34 -1.16
N MET A 242 10.40 12.71 -1.53
CA MET A 242 11.72 12.95 -0.98
C MET A 242 12.69 13.45 -2.06
N GLY A 243 12.31 14.50 -2.77
CA GLY A 243 13.26 15.22 -3.62
C GLY A 243 14.48 15.65 -2.80
N ASN A 244 15.63 15.03 -3.04
CA ASN A 244 16.88 15.15 -2.31
C ASN A 244 16.78 14.71 -0.83
N SER A 245 17.49 13.65 -0.49
CA SER A 245 17.65 13.03 0.83
C SER A 245 18.15 14.02 1.90
N SER A 246 17.34 15.03 2.22
CA SER A 246 17.64 15.92 3.33
C SER A 246 17.48 15.14 4.63
N LYS A 247 18.34 15.42 5.61
CA LYS A 247 18.21 14.87 6.97
C LYS A 247 16.80 15.09 7.53
N THR A 248 16.13 16.16 7.15
CA THR A 248 14.76 16.54 7.53
C THR A 248 13.71 15.54 7.01
N ALA A 249 13.80 15.08 5.76
CA ALA A 249 12.84 14.12 5.20
C ALA A 249 12.93 12.75 5.90
N LYS A 250 14.16 12.28 6.19
CA LYS A 250 14.36 11.04 6.98
C LYS A 250 13.85 11.18 8.40
N SER A 251 14.06 12.33 9.04
CA SER A 251 13.55 12.63 10.39
C SER A 251 12.01 12.60 10.39
N ASN A 252 11.35 13.20 9.39
CA ASN A 252 9.90 13.19 9.27
C ASN A 252 9.34 11.78 9.05
N ALA A 253 9.97 10.97 8.17
CA ALA A 253 9.55 9.58 7.94
C ALA A 253 9.68 8.72 9.21
N THR A 254 10.78 8.88 9.95
CA THR A 254 10.99 8.18 11.23
C THR A 254 9.95 8.62 12.27
N TYR A 255 9.67 9.91 12.37
CA TYR A 255 8.64 10.46 13.25
C TYR A 255 7.27 9.82 12.95
N TRP A 256 6.82 9.86 11.70
CA TRP A 256 5.52 9.31 11.32
C TRP A 256 5.45 7.79 11.53
N PHE A 257 6.52 7.06 11.24
CA PHE A 257 6.55 5.61 11.48
C PHE A 257 6.26 5.26 12.94
N TYR A 258 6.90 5.95 13.89
CA TYR A 258 6.68 5.68 15.31
C TYR A 258 5.35 6.25 15.84
N GLU A 259 4.93 7.40 15.33
CA GLU A 259 3.66 8.02 15.69
C GLU A 259 2.47 7.12 15.28
N THR A 260 2.46 6.69 14.02
CA THR A 260 1.37 5.85 13.50
C THR A 260 1.41 4.43 14.07
N MET A 261 2.58 3.91 14.41
CA MET A 261 2.69 2.67 15.15
C MET A 261 1.98 2.78 16.51
N GLN A 262 2.16 3.88 17.26
CA GLN A 262 1.44 4.10 18.51
C GLN A 262 -0.07 4.20 18.27
N GLN A 263 -0.50 5.00 17.28
CA GLN A 263 -1.92 5.13 16.92
C GLN A 263 -2.55 3.79 16.57
N TYR A 264 -1.85 2.94 15.82
CA TYR A 264 -2.30 1.60 15.48
C TYR A 264 -2.51 0.72 16.71
N TYR A 265 -1.54 0.70 17.64
CA TYR A 265 -1.67 -0.04 18.89
C TYR A 265 -2.77 0.52 19.81
N ASP A 266 -2.90 1.83 19.89
CA ASP A 266 -3.98 2.47 20.66
C ASP A 266 -5.36 2.13 20.07
N LYS A 267 -5.48 2.03 18.72
CA LYS A 267 -6.72 1.66 18.04
C LYS A 267 -7.10 0.19 18.26
N HIS A 268 -6.16 -0.73 18.05
CA HIS A 268 -6.47 -2.15 17.93
C HIS A 268 -6.18 -2.98 19.18
N TYR A 269 -5.28 -2.53 20.04
CA TYR A 269 -4.76 -3.35 21.13
C TYR A 269 -4.89 -2.75 22.52
N GLN A 270 -5.42 -1.55 22.67
CA GLN A 270 -5.51 -0.89 23.99
C GLN A 270 -6.25 -1.70 25.05
N ASN A 271 -7.24 -2.50 24.66
CA ASN A 271 -8.06 -3.32 25.56
C ASN A 271 -7.57 -4.78 25.65
N GLN A 272 -6.58 -5.18 24.85
CA GLN A 272 -6.11 -6.57 24.80
C GLN A 272 -4.89 -6.80 25.70
N TYR A 273 -4.13 -5.75 26.01
CA TYR A 273 -2.92 -5.85 26.79
C TYR A 273 -2.99 -5.04 28.09
N PRO A 274 -2.40 -5.56 29.21
CA PRO A 274 -2.29 -4.80 30.47
C PRO A 274 -1.62 -3.44 30.24
N GLY A 275 -2.07 -2.41 31.00
CA GLY A 275 -1.60 -1.04 30.86
C GLY A 275 -0.08 -0.85 30.97
N ILE A 276 0.60 -1.75 31.69
CA ILE A 276 2.07 -1.74 31.81
C ILE A 276 2.75 -1.96 30.44
N PHE A 277 2.25 -2.87 29.58
CA PHE A 277 2.80 -3.09 28.25
C PHE A 277 2.61 -1.87 27.36
N ARG A 278 1.45 -1.23 27.45
CA ARG A 278 1.17 0.02 26.73
C ARG A 278 2.12 1.13 27.17
N TYR A 279 2.37 1.26 28.47
CA TYR A 279 3.31 2.24 29.01
C TYR A 279 4.74 1.99 28.52
N LEU A 280 5.22 0.74 28.57
CA LEU A 280 6.54 0.36 28.07
C LEU A 280 6.69 0.59 26.56
N LEU A 281 5.64 0.30 25.78
CA LEU A 281 5.63 0.57 24.35
C LEU A 281 5.73 2.08 24.07
N LYS A 282 4.97 2.90 24.80
CA LYS A 282 5.05 4.37 24.68
C LYS A 282 6.44 4.91 25.02
N LEU A 283 7.06 4.41 26.08
CA LEU A 283 8.44 4.77 26.42
C LEU A 283 9.43 4.37 25.33
N PHE A 284 9.30 3.17 24.77
CA PHE A 284 10.16 2.70 23.68
C PHE A 284 9.98 3.58 22.43
N ILE A 285 8.75 3.88 22.04
CA ILE A 285 8.42 4.73 20.89
C ILE A 285 8.99 6.14 21.11
N SER A 286 8.78 6.76 22.27
CA SER A 286 9.30 8.09 22.60
C SER A 286 10.82 8.15 22.47
N PHE A 287 11.52 7.17 23.04
CA PHE A 287 12.98 7.07 22.93
C PHE A 287 13.50 6.91 21.50
N LYS A 288 12.76 6.20 20.65
CA LYS A 288 13.12 5.99 19.24
C LYS A 288 12.80 7.17 18.34
N ARG A 289 11.76 7.95 18.70
CA ARG A 289 11.32 9.13 17.95
C ARG A 289 12.28 10.32 18.10
N GLU A 290 12.97 10.40 19.24
CA GLU A 290 13.93 11.48 19.56
C GLU A 290 15.34 11.24 18.99
N LYS A 291 15.61 10.07 18.43
CA LYS A 291 16.89 9.72 17.76
C LYS A 291 16.81 9.85 16.24
#